data_ca1b1265d427ed15e6b3e9b1503c6988
#
_entry.id   ca1b1265d427ed15e6b3e9b1503c6988
#
_cell.length_a   1.000
_cell.length_b   1.000
_cell.length_c   1.000
_cell.angle_alpha   90.00
_cell.angle_beta   90.00
_cell.angle_gamma   90.00
#
_symmetry.space_group_name_H-M   'P 1'
#
loop_
_entity.id
_entity.type
_entity.pdbx_description
1 polymer ?
#
loop_
_entity_poly.entity_id
_entity_poly.type
_entity_poly.pdbx_seq_one_letter_code
_entity_poly.pdbx_strand_id
1 'polypeptide(L)'
;VWTLTGFGGTSTAAALVPIRPVRDVAALGAAATGLLMATYTGVLLGATAIPVWKDHVRLLPMHFGASALGSGASLLELRGHRHSALNALALGAAIFETVAAVAIEGGRDPVSAPLREGRSGTLIRLAGLLSGPIPLFMRLMGSRKGAAAATLAGSLLTRFAWVEAGKASAKKVPS
;
A
#
# COMPACT_ATOMS: atom_id res chain seq x y z
N VAL A 1 0.05 7.84 -18.76
CA VAL A 1 0.05 9.29 -18.98
C VAL A 1 -1.31 9.89 -18.62
N TRP A 2 -2.42 9.47 -19.23
CA TRP A 2 -3.76 10.04 -19.00
C TRP A 2 -4.23 10.03 -17.54
N THR A 3 -3.97 8.95 -16.79
CA THR A 3 -4.33 8.85 -15.37
C THR A 3 -3.57 9.87 -14.50
N LEU A 4 -2.28 10.06 -14.78
CA LEU A 4 -1.44 11.03 -14.09
C LEU A 4 -1.91 12.47 -14.36
N THR A 5 -2.18 12.79 -15.62
CA THR A 5 -2.70 14.10 -16.03
C THR A 5 -4.09 14.34 -15.41
N GLY A 6 -4.96 13.34 -15.44
CA GLY A 6 -6.28 13.40 -14.80
C GLY A 6 -6.20 13.64 -13.30
N PHE A 7 -5.31 12.91 -12.59
CA PHE A 7 -5.08 13.09 -11.16
C PHE A 7 -4.54 14.50 -10.84
N GLY A 8 -3.53 14.94 -11.58
CA GLY A 8 -2.95 16.28 -11.40
C GLY A 8 -3.98 17.40 -11.63
N GLY A 9 -4.73 17.32 -12.74
CA GLY A 9 -5.75 18.32 -13.07
C GLY A 9 -6.90 18.34 -12.06
N THR A 10 -7.45 17.19 -11.69
CA THR A 10 -8.56 17.10 -10.72
C THR A 10 -8.11 17.49 -9.31
N SER A 11 -6.90 17.12 -8.87
CA SER A 11 -6.35 17.51 -7.58
C SER A 11 -6.13 19.02 -7.51
N THR A 12 -5.60 19.62 -8.57
CA THR A 12 -5.40 21.08 -8.67
C THR A 12 -6.74 21.81 -8.64
N ALA A 13 -7.72 21.34 -9.41
CA ALA A 13 -9.06 21.91 -9.40
C ALA A 13 -9.72 21.80 -8.02
N ALA A 14 -9.61 20.65 -7.36
CA ALA A 14 -10.13 20.47 -6.01
C ALA A 14 -9.47 21.38 -4.97
N ALA A 15 -8.20 21.76 -5.16
CA ALA A 15 -7.47 22.64 -4.26
C ALA A 15 -7.74 24.12 -4.48
N LEU A 16 -7.90 24.54 -5.74
CA LEU A 16 -7.89 25.95 -6.13
C LEU A 16 -9.28 26.52 -6.46
N VAL A 17 -10.25 25.68 -6.85
CA VAL A 17 -11.57 26.19 -7.25
C VAL A 17 -12.42 26.54 -6.02
N PRO A 18 -12.90 27.80 -5.89
CA PRO A 18 -13.68 28.22 -4.72
C PRO A 18 -15.14 27.75 -4.75
N ILE A 19 -15.63 27.31 -5.92
CA ILE A 19 -17.03 26.90 -6.14
C ILE A 19 -17.21 25.49 -5.58
N ARG A 20 -17.97 25.34 -4.48
CA ARG A 20 -18.17 24.07 -3.76
C ARG A 20 -18.53 22.87 -4.65
N PRO A 21 -19.60 22.92 -5.50
CA PRO A 21 -19.98 21.75 -6.30
C PRO A 21 -18.87 21.33 -7.28
N VAL A 22 -18.16 22.28 -7.89
CA VAL A 22 -17.05 21.97 -8.81
C VAL A 22 -15.89 21.34 -8.07
N ARG A 23 -15.54 21.89 -6.90
CA ARG A 23 -14.50 21.35 -6.03
C ARG A 23 -14.81 19.93 -5.58
N ASP A 24 -16.06 19.66 -5.20
CA ASP A 24 -16.45 18.34 -4.71
C ASP A 24 -16.41 17.28 -5.83
N VAL A 25 -16.86 17.63 -7.04
CA VAL A 25 -16.72 16.77 -8.25
C VAL A 25 -15.24 16.55 -8.59
N ALA A 26 -14.41 17.60 -8.54
CA ALA A 26 -12.98 17.49 -8.78
C ALA A 26 -12.29 16.62 -7.72
N ALA A 27 -12.70 16.71 -6.45
CA ALA A 27 -12.19 15.86 -5.37
C ALA A 27 -12.55 14.38 -5.58
N LEU A 28 -13.75 14.06 -6.05
CA LEU A 28 -14.14 12.70 -6.43
C LEU A 28 -13.30 12.18 -7.61
N GLY A 29 -13.08 13.02 -8.62
CA GLY A 29 -12.19 12.68 -9.75
C GLY A 29 -10.75 12.43 -9.30
N ALA A 30 -10.23 13.26 -8.40
CA ALA A 30 -8.91 13.09 -7.80
C ALA A 30 -8.82 11.80 -6.96
N ALA A 31 -9.86 11.47 -6.20
CA ALA A 31 -9.92 10.23 -5.43
C ALA A 31 -9.91 8.99 -6.34
N ALA A 32 -10.73 8.98 -7.39
CA ALA A 32 -10.82 7.86 -8.34
C ALA A 32 -9.50 7.65 -9.11
N THR A 33 -8.93 8.73 -9.67
CA THR A 33 -7.66 8.65 -10.40
C THR A 33 -6.48 8.38 -9.48
N GLY A 34 -6.50 8.89 -8.25
CA GLY A 34 -5.52 8.61 -7.21
C GLY A 34 -5.50 7.14 -6.80
N LEU A 35 -6.68 6.50 -6.68
CA LEU A 35 -6.79 5.07 -6.39
C LEU A 35 -6.22 4.22 -7.53
N LEU A 36 -6.52 4.58 -8.78
CA LEU A 36 -5.91 3.92 -9.94
C LEU A 36 -4.38 4.04 -9.93
N MET A 37 -3.85 5.22 -9.61
CA MET A 37 -2.39 5.43 -9.48
C MET A 37 -1.78 4.65 -8.33
N ALA A 38 -2.49 4.53 -7.20
CA ALA A 38 -2.02 3.78 -6.04
C ALA A 38 -1.82 2.28 -6.36
N THR A 39 -2.68 1.70 -7.19
CA THR A 39 -2.58 0.30 -7.64
C THR A 39 -1.61 0.10 -8.80
N TYR A 40 -1.33 1.15 -9.57
CA TYR A 40 -0.57 1.08 -10.83
C TYR A 40 0.84 0.51 -10.65
N THR A 41 1.56 0.86 -9.59
CA THR A 41 2.90 0.30 -9.31
C THR A 41 2.85 -1.22 -9.13
N GLY A 42 1.82 -1.74 -8.46
CA GLY A 42 1.61 -3.18 -8.32
C GLY A 42 1.32 -3.86 -9.64
N VAL A 43 0.52 -3.22 -10.51
CA VAL A 43 0.27 -3.71 -11.88
C VAL A 43 1.56 -3.77 -12.70
N LEU A 44 2.38 -2.70 -12.66
CA LEU A 44 3.65 -2.66 -13.38
C LEU A 44 4.60 -3.77 -12.93
N LEU A 45 4.75 -3.98 -11.62
CA LEU A 45 5.58 -5.07 -11.10
C LEU A 45 5.07 -6.44 -11.58
N GLY A 46 3.77 -6.69 -11.49
CA GLY A 46 3.15 -7.94 -11.94
C GLY A 46 3.24 -8.19 -13.46
N ALA A 47 3.39 -7.13 -14.26
CA ALA A 47 3.57 -7.22 -15.70
C ALA A 47 5.01 -7.55 -16.14
N THR A 48 5.96 -7.64 -15.20
CA THR A 48 7.36 -7.97 -15.50
C THR A 48 7.60 -9.48 -15.62
N ALA A 49 8.75 -9.86 -16.16
CA ALA A 49 9.17 -11.26 -16.24
C ALA A 49 9.74 -11.82 -14.91
N ILE A 50 9.80 -11.02 -13.85
CA ILE A 50 10.34 -11.45 -12.55
C ILE A 50 9.38 -12.43 -11.90
N PRO A 51 9.82 -13.69 -11.62
CA PRO A 51 8.91 -14.77 -11.25
C PRO A 51 8.02 -14.47 -10.03
N VAL A 52 8.60 -13.97 -8.94
CA VAL A 52 7.84 -13.67 -7.71
C VAL A 52 6.80 -12.56 -7.91
N TRP A 53 7.05 -11.60 -8.77
CA TRP A 53 6.07 -10.53 -9.05
C TRP A 53 4.97 -11.01 -9.98
N LYS A 54 5.32 -11.81 -11.00
CA LYS A 54 4.37 -12.42 -11.93
C LYS A 54 3.41 -13.39 -11.20
N ASP A 55 3.92 -14.18 -10.26
CA ASP A 55 3.12 -15.08 -9.45
C ASP A 55 2.10 -14.33 -8.57
N HIS A 56 2.44 -13.12 -8.14
CA HIS A 56 1.60 -12.28 -7.29
C HIS A 56 0.89 -11.14 -8.03
N VAL A 57 0.66 -11.28 -9.36
CA VAL A 57 0.05 -10.24 -10.21
C VAL A 57 -1.30 -9.71 -9.69
N ARG A 58 -2.09 -10.52 -9.01
CA ARG A 58 -3.38 -10.11 -8.41
C ARG A 58 -3.22 -9.48 -7.04
N LEU A 59 -2.29 -9.99 -6.23
CA LEU A 59 -2.05 -9.48 -4.89
C LEU A 59 -1.36 -8.10 -4.90
N LEU A 60 -0.38 -7.91 -5.77
CA LEU A 60 0.44 -6.70 -5.83
C LEU A 60 -0.37 -5.39 -5.96
N PRO A 61 -1.31 -5.26 -6.92
CA PRO A 61 -2.12 -4.05 -7.04
C PRO A 61 -2.97 -3.76 -5.80
N MET A 62 -3.57 -4.81 -5.22
CA MET A 62 -4.40 -4.70 -4.01
C MET A 62 -3.56 -4.31 -2.79
N HIS A 63 -2.39 -4.93 -2.63
CA HIS A 63 -1.46 -4.66 -1.54
C HIS A 63 -0.94 -3.21 -1.62
N PHE A 64 -0.48 -2.77 -2.80
CA PHE A 64 -0.01 -1.39 -2.99
C PHE A 64 -1.13 -0.36 -2.83
N GLY A 65 -2.34 -0.69 -3.28
CA GLY A 65 -3.53 0.14 -3.09
C GLY A 65 -3.91 0.31 -1.62
N ALA A 66 -3.98 -0.79 -0.87
CA ALA A 66 -4.27 -0.77 0.57
C ALA A 66 -3.18 -0.01 1.35
N SER A 67 -1.91 -0.27 1.04
CA SER A 67 -0.76 0.44 1.60
C SER A 67 -0.82 1.95 1.36
N ALA A 68 -1.23 2.38 0.16
CA ALA A 68 -1.36 3.80 -0.18
C ALA A 68 -2.53 4.46 0.57
N LEU A 69 -3.69 3.79 0.65
CA LEU A 69 -4.85 4.27 1.41
C LEU A 69 -4.52 4.41 2.90
N GLY A 70 -3.91 3.37 3.48
CA GLY A 70 -3.47 3.38 4.88
C GLY A 70 -2.46 4.50 5.16
N SER A 71 -1.50 4.71 4.25
CA SER A 71 -0.50 5.77 4.37
C SER A 71 -1.11 7.16 4.23
N GLY A 72 -2.00 7.37 3.28
CA GLY A 72 -2.70 8.64 3.09
C GLY A 72 -3.54 9.03 4.31
N ALA A 73 -4.34 8.09 4.82
CA ALA A 73 -5.11 8.27 6.04
C ALA A 73 -4.21 8.57 7.25
N SER A 74 -3.11 7.81 7.39
CA SER A 74 -2.13 7.98 8.49
C SER A 74 -1.43 9.34 8.43
N LEU A 75 -1.06 9.82 7.24
CA LEU A 75 -0.45 11.14 7.08
C LEU A 75 -1.39 12.26 7.52
N LEU A 76 -2.68 12.17 7.16
CA LEU A 76 -3.69 13.14 7.58
C LEU A 76 -3.92 13.09 9.09
N GLU A 77 -3.94 11.90 9.70
CA GLU A 77 -4.06 11.76 11.17
C GLU A 77 -2.87 12.36 11.92
N LEU A 78 -1.63 12.18 11.40
CA LEU A 78 -0.44 12.81 11.99
C LEU A 78 -0.49 14.34 11.88
N ARG A 79 -1.10 14.87 10.81
CA ARG A 79 -1.36 16.30 10.65
C ARG A 79 -2.49 16.85 11.53
N GLY A 80 -3.10 16.00 12.35
CA GLY A 80 -4.13 16.41 13.32
C GLY A 80 -5.57 16.21 12.86
N HIS A 81 -5.80 15.70 11.64
CA HIS A 81 -7.16 15.40 11.18
C HIS A 81 -7.70 14.15 11.89
N ARG A 82 -8.81 14.27 12.64
CA ARG A 82 -9.40 13.18 13.44
C ARG A 82 -10.79 12.78 12.95
N HIS A 83 -10.91 12.53 11.65
CA HIS A 83 -12.18 12.11 11.07
C HIS A 83 -12.40 10.60 11.25
N SER A 84 -13.65 10.18 11.49
CA SER A 84 -13.99 8.74 11.61
C SER A 84 -13.69 7.96 10.34
N ALA A 85 -13.92 8.56 9.17
CA ALA A 85 -13.62 7.96 7.87
C ALA A 85 -12.11 7.66 7.69
N LEU A 86 -11.21 8.53 8.17
CA LEU A 86 -9.77 8.27 8.12
C LEU A 86 -9.39 7.06 8.97
N ASN A 87 -9.98 6.96 10.17
CA ASN A 87 -9.75 5.80 11.03
C ASN A 87 -10.31 4.51 10.40
N ALA A 88 -11.48 4.57 9.78
CA ALA A 88 -12.07 3.42 9.10
C ALA A 88 -11.22 2.95 7.92
N LEU A 89 -10.73 3.88 7.08
CA LEU A 89 -9.81 3.57 5.98
C LEU A 89 -8.50 2.94 6.48
N ALA A 90 -7.91 3.51 7.52
CA ALA A 90 -6.67 3.01 8.08
C ALA A 90 -6.85 1.65 8.78
N LEU A 91 -7.99 1.40 9.44
CA LEU A 91 -8.34 0.08 9.98
C LEU A 91 -8.52 -0.95 8.85
N GLY A 92 -9.28 -0.61 7.81
CA GLY A 92 -9.48 -1.48 6.65
C GLY A 92 -8.17 -1.84 5.97
N ALA A 93 -7.28 -0.86 5.78
CA ALA A 93 -5.94 -1.08 5.26
C ALA A 93 -5.12 -2.02 6.16
N ALA A 94 -5.10 -1.80 7.47
CA ALA A 94 -4.36 -2.62 8.42
C ALA A 94 -4.89 -4.07 8.49
N ILE A 95 -6.20 -4.27 8.38
CA ILE A 95 -6.80 -5.60 8.30
C ILE A 95 -6.34 -6.28 7.01
N PHE A 96 -6.44 -5.60 5.87
CA PHE A 96 -5.99 -6.15 4.58
C PHE A 96 -4.50 -6.53 4.61
N GLU A 97 -3.63 -5.65 5.12
CA GLU A 97 -2.19 -5.89 5.27
C GLU A 97 -1.91 -7.10 6.16
N THR A 98 -2.69 -7.27 7.25
CA THR A 98 -2.58 -8.44 8.13
C THR A 98 -2.94 -9.72 7.39
N VAL A 99 -4.05 -9.72 6.66
CA VAL A 99 -4.50 -10.88 5.86
C VAL A 99 -3.49 -11.20 4.76
N ALA A 100 -2.98 -10.20 4.07
CA ALA A 100 -1.97 -10.37 3.03
C ALA A 100 -0.66 -10.94 3.60
N ALA A 101 -0.20 -10.45 4.76
CA ALA A 101 0.98 -10.98 5.43
C ALA A 101 0.82 -12.46 5.81
N VAL A 102 -0.34 -12.84 6.36
CA VAL A 102 -0.65 -14.25 6.70
C VAL A 102 -0.72 -15.11 5.44
N ALA A 103 -1.33 -14.62 4.36
CA ALA A 103 -1.42 -15.33 3.09
C ALA A 103 -0.04 -15.57 2.45
N ILE A 104 0.85 -14.57 2.48
CA ILE A 104 2.23 -14.69 1.99
C ILE A 104 3.01 -15.71 2.82
N GLU A 105 2.89 -15.65 4.15
CA GLU A 105 3.62 -16.57 5.04
C GLU A 105 3.10 -18.01 4.93
N GLY A 106 1.79 -18.20 4.74
CA GLY A 106 1.15 -19.52 4.57
C GLY A 106 1.36 -20.15 3.19
N GLY A 107 1.83 -19.39 2.21
CA GLY A 107 2.11 -19.90 0.86
C GLY A 107 3.22 -20.95 0.86
N ARG A 108 3.09 -21.97 -0.02
CA ARG A 108 4.06 -23.07 -0.15
C ARG A 108 4.78 -23.11 -1.49
N ASP A 109 4.45 -22.18 -2.38
CA ASP A 109 5.03 -22.15 -3.72
C ASP A 109 6.54 -21.84 -3.63
N PRO A 110 7.42 -22.63 -4.28
CA PRO A 110 8.85 -22.37 -4.37
C PRO A 110 9.20 -21.03 -5.01
N VAL A 111 8.38 -20.54 -5.97
CA VAL A 111 8.56 -19.23 -6.61
C VAL A 111 8.44 -18.09 -5.58
N SER A 112 7.59 -18.28 -4.58
CA SER A 112 7.35 -17.33 -3.49
C SER A 112 8.34 -17.46 -2.33
N ALA A 113 9.31 -18.39 -2.37
CA ALA A 113 10.33 -18.57 -1.33
C ALA A 113 11.06 -17.25 -0.95
N PRO A 114 11.43 -16.34 -1.90
CA PRO A 114 12.04 -15.06 -1.57
C PRO A 114 11.20 -14.14 -0.67
N LEU A 115 9.88 -14.35 -0.59
CA LEU A 115 9.00 -13.58 0.31
C LEU A 115 9.05 -14.07 1.75
N ARG A 116 9.57 -15.30 1.99
CA ARG A 116 9.59 -15.95 3.30
C ARG A 116 10.99 -16.21 3.82
N GLU A 117 11.97 -16.28 2.93
CA GLU A 117 13.34 -16.71 3.25
C GLU A 117 14.36 -15.58 3.08
N GLY A 118 15.46 -15.70 3.81
CA GLY A 118 16.59 -14.78 3.72
C GLY A 118 16.24 -13.34 4.12
N ARG A 119 17.06 -12.40 3.65
CA ARG A 119 16.92 -10.98 3.95
C ARG A 119 15.59 -10.40 3.46
N SER A 120 15.15 -10.78 2.27
CA SER A 120 13.88 -10.30 1.71
C SER A 120 12.68 -10.80 2.52
N GLY A 121 12.67 -12.07 2.97
CA GLY A 121 11.64 -12.59 3.84
C GLY A 121 11.55 -11.87 5.19
N THR A 122 12.70 -11.57 5.81
CA THR A 122 12.72 -10.77 7.03
C THR A 122 12.13 -9.38 6.82
N LEU A 123 12.48 -8.71 5.71
CA LEU A 123 11.92 -7.39 5.38
C LEU A 123 10.41 -7.45 5.13
N ILE A 124 9.91 -8.48 4.44
CA ILE A 124 8.47 -8.70 4.21
C ILE A 124 7.73 -8.88 5.54
N ARG A 125 8.26 -9.69 6.47
CA ARG A 125 7.66 -9.88 7.81
C ARG A 125 7.62 -8.59 8.61
N LEU A 126 8.73 -7.86 8.67
CA LEU A 126 8.79 -6.57 9.38
C LEU A 126 7.83 -5.55 8.76
N ALA A 127 7.77 -5.47 7.43
CA ALA A 127 6.85 -4.61 6.73
C ALA A 127 5.40 -4.97 7.03
N GLY A 128 5.05 -6.26 6.94
CA GLY A 128 3.71 -6.77 7.25
C GLY A 128 3.29 -6.51 8.69
N LEU A 129 4.20 -6.70 9.67
CA LEU A 129 3.92 -6.38 11.07
C LEU A 129 3.65 -4.89 11.29
N LEU A 130 4.47 -4.02 10.68
CA LEU A 130 4.37 -2.57 10.83
C LEU A 130 3.21 -1.95 10.07
N SER A 131 2.72 -2.56 9.00
CA SER A 131 1.55 -2.06 8.24
C SER A 131 0.24 -2.73 8.62
N GLY A 132 0.27 -3.93 9.23
CA GLY A 132 -0.90 -4.74 9.58
C GLY A 132 -1.18 -4.79 11.09
N PRO A 133 -0.76 -5.86 11.80
CA PRO A 133 -1.20 -6.12 13.17
C PRO A 133 -0.76 -5.07 14.19
N ILE A 134 0.42 -4.48 14.05
CA ILE A 134 0.89 -3.45 14.99
C ILE A 134 -0.01 -2.21 14.95
N PRO A 135 -0.23 -1.53 13.81
CA PRO A 135 -1.13 -0.39 13.78
C PRO A 135 -2.58 -0.77 14.11
N LEU A 136 -3.04 -1.98 13.76
CA LEU A 136 -4.36 -2.46 14.15
C LEU A 136 -4.51 -2.49 15.68
N PHE A 137 -3.58 -3.14 16.38
CA PHE A 137 -3.56 -3.20 17.83
C PHE A 137 -3.46 -1.81 18.49
N MET A 138 -2.55 -0.96 17.99
CA MET A 138 -2.37 0.40 18.51
C MET A 138 -3.64 1.26 18.34
N ARG A 139 -4.40 1.08 17.25
CA ARG A 139 -5.68 1.75 17.04
C ARG A 139 -6.75 1.29 18.02
N LEU A 140 -6.83 -0.02 18.28
CA LEU A 140 -7.73 -0.59 19.27
C LEU A 140 -7.43 -0.07 20.69
N MET A 141 -6.16 0.19 21.01
CA MET A 141 -5.74 0.84 22.25
C MET A 141 -5.88 2.38 22.25
N GLY A 142 -6.45 2.98 21.21
CA GLY A 142 -6.64 4.43 21.10
C GLY A 142 -5.42 5.24 20.66
N SER A 143 -4.27 4.60 20.41
CA SER A 143 -3.02 5.26 19.98
C SER A 143 -2.99 5.50 18.46
N ARG A 144 -3.83 6.42 17.95
CA ARG A 144 -3.91 6.72 16.51
C ARG A 144 -2.60 7.24 15.91
N LYS A 145 -1.88 8.12 16.63
CA LYS A 145 -0.61 8.67 16.13
C LYS A 145 0.48 7.62 16.03
N GLY A 146 0.59 6.75 17.02
CA GLY A 146 1.54 5.64 17.00
C GLY A 146 1.23 4.66 15.86
N ALA A 147 -0.06 4.30 15.71
CA ALA A 147 -0.53 3.47 14.60
C ALA A 147 -0.21 4.10 13.23
N ALA A 148 -0.44 5.41 13.09
CA ALA A 148 -0.16 6.12 11.85
C ALA A 148 1.34 6.13 11.51
N ALA A 149 2.21 6.35 12.49
CA ALA A 149 3.67 6.27 12.31
C ALA A 149 4.12 4.85 11.91
N ALA A 150 3.59 3.82 12.57
CA ALA A 150 3.87 2.43 12.23
C ALA A 150 3.42 2.09 10.80
N THR A 151 2.20 2.49 10.41
CA THR A 151 1.68 2.28 9.05
C THR A 151 2.57 2.93 7.99
N LEU A 152 3.03 4.16 8.20
CA LEU A 152 3.93 4.84 7.25
C LEU A 152 5.28 4.13 7.13
N ALA A 153 5.88 3.74 8.25
CA ALA A 153 7.14 2.99 8.27
C ALA A 153 6.97 1.62 7.57
N GLY A 154 5.89 0.90 7.88
CA GLY A 154 5.55 -0.38 7.26
C GLY A 154 5.33 -0.26 5.75
N SER A 155 4.58 0.75 5.31
CA SER A 155 4.33 1.01 3.89
C SER A 155 5.62 1.31 3.11
N LEU A 156 6.52 2.08 3.68
CA LEU A 156 7.83 2.34 3.08
C LEU A 156 8.65 1.05 2.98
N LEU A 157 8.71 0.29 4.08
CA LEU A 157 9.45 -0.96 4.13
C LEU A 157 8.89 -2.00 3.17
N THR A 158 7.57 -2.07 2.98
CA THR A 158 6.91 -2.94 2.00
C THR A 158 7.46 -2.74 0.59
N ARG A 159 7.66 -1.50 0.17
CA ARG A 159 8.21 -1.19 -1.16
C ARG A 159 9.63 -1.72 -1.34
N PHE A 160 10.49 -1.51 -0.35
CA PHE A 160 11.86 -2.06 -0.38
C PHE A 160 11.84 -3.58 -0.32
N ALA A 161 10.99 -4.18 0.51
CA ALA A 161 10.90 -5.62 0.68
C ALA A 161 10.50 -6.33 -0.64
N TRP A 162 9.49 -5.82 -1.35
CA TRP A 162 9.08 -6.37 -2.64
C TRP A 162 10.16 -6.23 -3.71
N VAL A 163 10.92 -5.13 -3.73
CA VAL A 163 12.05 -4.95 -4.66
C VAL A 163 13.17 -5.96 -4.34
N GLU A 164 13.52 -6.15 -3.07
CA GLU A 164 14.54 -7.12 -2.66
C GLU A 164 14.10 -8.56 -2.95
N ALA A 165 12.82 -8.90 -2.73
CA ALA A 165 12.28 -10.21 -3.10
C ALA A 165 12.34 -10.45 -4.61
N GLY A 166 12.04 -9.44 -5.42
CA GLY A 166 12.17 -9.50 -6.87
C GLY A 166 13.61 -9.76 -7.32
N LYS A 167 14.57 -9.02 -6.77
CA LYS A 167 16.01 -9.24 -7.04
C LYS A 167 16.46 -10.65 -6.65
N ALA A 168 16.03 -11.15 -5.50
CA ALA A 168 16.34 -12.49 -5.03
C ALA A 168 15.74 -13.57 -5.93
N SER A 169 14.49 -13.36 -6.41
CA SER A 169 13.82 -14.26 -7.34
C SER A 169 14.50 -14.31 -8.70
N ALA A 170 14.90 -13.14 -9.24
CA ALA A 170 15.57 -13.07 -10.54
C ALA A 170 16.91 -13.81 -10.56
N LYS A 171 17.65 -13.82 -9.44
CA LYS A 171 18.95 -14.54 -9.34
C LYS A 171 18.81 -16.06 -9.29
N LYS A 172 17.62 -16.59 -9.00
CA LYS A 172 17.37 -18.04 -8.93
C LYS A 172 16.94 -18.65 -10.27
N VAL A 173 16.75 -17.84 -11.31
CA VAL A 173 16.44 -18.32 -12.66
C VAL A 173 17.75 -18.75 -13.31
N PRO A 174 17.94 -20.06 -13.66
CA PRO A 174 19.12 -20.49 -14.44
C PRO A 174 19.10 -19.80 -15.79
N SER A 175 20.26 -19.28 -16.22
CA SER A 175 20.50 -18.77 -17.58
C SER A 175 20.40 -19.86 -18.64
#